data_2b406358ca949d0907ef4cc0c547ca64
#
_entry.id   2b406358ca949d0907ef4cc0c547ca64
#
_cell.length_a   1.000
_cell.length_b   1.000
_cell.length_c   1.000
_cell.angle_alpha   90.00
_cell.angle_beta   90.00
_cell.angle_gamma   90.00
#
_symmetry.space_group_name_H-M   'P 1'
#
loop_
_entity.id
_entity.type
_entity.pdbx_description
1 polymer ?
#
loop_
_entity_poly.entity_id
_entity_poly.type
_entity_poly.pdbx_seq_one_letter_code
_entity_poly.pdbx_strand_id
1 'polypeptide(L)'
;MLILESTGTTGYKMIFLAGLPGGGKSTLLRELAIEDQFTNCNIDNFFEPSLMPNMGTKNLHNLKVNFFRLHKLRKEKLAAGQELSDAEIAEFEEASRLNSLERTLFNQAINKFKEQIGEVCSVGSNFIIDGTAANSKRIIEDADKYKSMGYDVAMIMVDIDPKTSKERNLQRGEEGGRAIHTGIIDDQGKKMPANIPIYRQYFGEDFMMVSNRGTYEEYLEAIQTIRPQLDAFMER
;
A
#
# COMPACT_ATOMS: atom_id res chain seq x y z
N MET A 1 10.82 30.58 2.24
CA MET A 1 11.56 29.32 1.97
C MET A 1 12.76 29.32 2.90
N LEU A 2 12.61 28.77 4.12
CA LEU A 2 13.70 28.63 5.09
C LEU A 2 14.45 27.36 4.71
N ILE A 3 15.64 27.51 4.18
CA ILE A 3 16.60 26.42 4.03
C ILE A 3 17.14 26.15 5.44
N LEU A 4 16.62 25.13 6.11
CA LEU A 4 17.26 24.57 7.30
C LEU A 4 18.53 23.86 6.83
N GLU A 5 19.68 24.49 6.95
CA GLU A 5 20.96 23.82 6.93
C GLU A 5 21.09 23.01 8.22
N SER A 6 20.53 21.80 8.22
CA SER A 6 20.73 20.82 9.28
C SER A 6 21.84 19.86 8.86
N THR A 7 23.04 20.11 9.32
CA THR A 7 24.20 19.18 9.26
C THR A 7 24.24 18.25 10.47
N GLY A 8 23.10 17.86 11.01
CA GLY A 8 22.98 16.90 12.11
C GLY A 8 21.78 16.00 11.87
N THR A 9 21.86 14.73 12.25
CA THR A 9 20.70 13.85 12.33
C THR A 9 19.69 14.48 13.28
N THR A 10 18.45 14.66 12.85
CA THR A 10 17.36 15.25 13.67
C THR A 10 16.97 14.30 14.81
N GLY A 11 17.44 13.05 14.77
CA GLY A 11 16.97 11.97 15.63
C GLY A 11 15.58 11.43 15.24
N TYR A 12 14.94 12.02 14.21
CA TYR A 12 13.64 11.53 13.74
C TYR A 12 13.77 10.32 12.84
N LYS A 13 12.83 9.40 12.96
CA LYS A 13 12.83 8.12 12.25
C LYS A 13 11.69 8.07 11.21
N MET A 14 12.02 7.53 10.05
CA MET A 14 11.05 7.23 9.00
C MET A 14 11.17 5.77 8.57
N ILE A 15 10.06 5.05 8.50
CA ILE A 15 10.02 3.65 8.10
C ILE A 15 9.13 3.48 6.88
N PHE A 16 9.66 2.87 5.82
CA PHE A 16 8.81 2.30 4.77
C PHE A 16 8.31 0.93 5.22
N LEU A 17 7.00 0.80 5.42
CA LEU A 17 6.37 -0.49 5.69
C LEU A 17 5.85 -1.06 4.38
N ALA A 18 6.47 -2.12 3.92
CA ALA A 18 6.28 -2.70 2.59
C ALA A 18 5.65 -4.10 2.65
N GLY A 19 4.86 -4.44 1.65
CA GLY A 19 4.29 -5.79 1.50
C GLY A 19 2.95 -5.79 0.78
N LEU A 20 2.60 -6.93 0.21
CA LEU A 20 1.34 -7.09 -0.54
C LEU A 20 0.11 -6.86 0.36
N PRO A 21 -1.05 -6.51 -0.23
CA PRO A 21 -2.33 -6.44 0.48
C PRO A 21 -2.63 -7.75 1.21
N GLY A 22 -3.15 -7.68 2.44
CA GLY A 22 -3.35 -8.89 3.26
C GLY A 22 -2.06 -9.54 3.79
N GLY A 23 -0.90 -8.87 3.61
CA GLY A 23 0.40 -9.38 4.04
C GLY A 23 0.64 -9.40 5.55
N GLY A 24 -0.25 -8.79 6.36
CA GLY A 24 -0.11 -8.79 7.82
C GLY A 24 0.61 -7.55 8.38
N LYS A 25 0.81 -6.49 7.59
CA LYS A 25 1.51 -5.26 8.01
C LYS A 25 0.96 -4.65 9.31
N SER A 26 -0.38 -4.57 9.45
CA SER A 26 -1.00 -4.06 10.68
C SER A 26 -0.74 -4.96 11.90
N THR A 27 -0.72 -6.28 11.71
CA THR A 27 -0.32 -7.22 12.76
C THR A 27 1.13 -6.98 13.18
N LEU A 28 2.03 -6.81 12.21
CA LEU A 28 3.45 -6.53 12.49
C LEU A 28 3.62 -5.26 13.33
N LEU A 29 2.96 -4.15 12.98
CA LEU A 29 3.06 -2.89 13.74
C LEU A 29 2.61 -3.08 15.20
N ARG A 30 1.47 -3.76 15.40
CA ARG A 30 0.93 -4.05 16.72
C ARG A 30 1.88 -4.93 17.55
N GLU A 31 2.41 -6.01 16.98
CA GLU A 31 3.32 -6.93 17.68
C GLU A 31 4.69 -6.30 17.99
N LEU A 32 5.12 -5.34 17.17
CA LEU A 32 6.32 -4.54 17.45
C LEU A 32 6.06 -3.42 18.47
N ALA A 33 4.82 -3.12 18.80
CA ALA A 33 4.40 -2.04 19.71
C ALA A 33 5.02 -0.67 19.34
N ILE A 34 5.07 -0.34 18.05
CA ILE A 34 5.61 0.93 17.55
C ILE A 34 4.53 1.90 17.05
N GLU A 35 3.26 1.48 17.08
CA GLU A 35 2.14 2.28 16.57
C GLU A 35 2.03 3.65 17.25
N ASP A 36 2.29 3.72 18.56
CA ASP A 36 2.21 4.97 19.34
C ASP A 36 3.46 5.86 19.15
N GLN A 37 4.55 5.34 18.57
CA GLN A 37 5.79 6.07 18.37
C GLN A 37 5.89 6.71 16.98
N PHE A 38 5.00 6.35 16.06
CA PHE A 38 5.02 6.77 14.67
C PHE A 38 3.65 7.20 14.19
N THR A 39 3.60 8.29 13.43
CA THR A 39 2.41 8.61 12.65
C THR A 39 2.32 7.67 11.44
N ASN A 40 1.28 6.85 11.37
CA ASN A 40 1.06 5.95 10.22
C ASN A 40 0.43 6.71 9.04
N CYS A 41 1.26 7.03 8.05
CA CYS A 41 0.86 7.68 6.80
C CYS A 41 0.51 6.60 5.77
N ASN A 42 -0.79 6.42 5.53
CA ASN A 42 -1.31 5.47 4.56
C ASN A 42 -2.42 6.11 3.72
N ILE A 43 -2.33 6.00 2.40
CA ILE A 43 -3.36 6.49 1.47
C ILE A 43 -4.73 5.90 1.82
N ASP A 44 -4.77 4.65 2.30
CA ASP A 44 -5.98 3.94 2.65
C ASP A 44 -6.75 4.58 3.81
N ASN A 45 -6.07 5.33 4.70
CA ASN A 45 -6.71 6.09 5.77
C ASN A 45 -7.67 7.16 5.23
N PHE A 46 -7.43 7.66 4.03
CA PHE A 46 -8.28 8.65 3.35
C PHE A 46 -9.18 8.04 2.28
N PHE A 47 -8.72 6.97 1.64
CA PHE A 47 -9.43 6.35 0.53
C PHE A 47 -10.56 5.44 1.01
N GLU A 48 -10.29 4.53 1.92
CA GLU A 48 -11.29 3.53 2.35
C GLU A 48 -12.55 4.15 2.99
N PRO A 49 -12.46 5.17 3.87
CA PRO A 49 -13.64 5.85 4.39
C PRO A 49 -14.50 6.54 3.33
N SER A 50 -13.90 6.93 2.20
CA SER A 50 -14.62 7.59 1.11
C SER A 50 -15.45 6.63 0.25
N LEU A 51 -15.18 5.33 0.27
CA LEU A 51 -15.79 4.36 -0.64
C LEU A 51 -17.27 4.14 -0.36
N MET A 52 -17.65 3.79 0.88
CA MET A 52 -19.05 3.50 1.20
C MET A 52 -20.00 4.67 0.95
N PRO A 53 -19.71 5.90 1.38
CA PRO A 53 -20.60 7.04 1.15
C PRO A 53 -20.79 7.40 -0.33
N ASN A 54 -19.77 7.17 -1.16
CA ASN A 54 -19.76 7.61 -2.56
C ASN A 54 -20.08 6.49 -3.56
N MET A 55 -19.74 5.25 -3.23
CA MET A 55 -19.82 4.11 -4.15
C MET A 55 -20.75 3.00 -3.67
N GLY A 56 -21.16 3.01 -2.39
CA GLY A 56 -21.98 1.95 -1.79
C GLY A 56 -21.24 0.61 -1.61
N THR A 57 -19.93 0.58 -1.87
CA THR A 57 -19.11 -0.64 -1.73
C THR A 57 -17.67 -0.32 -1.41
N LYS A 58 -17.01 -1.22 -0.67
CA LYS A 58 -15.55 -1.27 -0.50
C LYS A 58 -14.92 -2.40 -1.33
N ASN A 59 -15.73 -3.26 -1.94
CA ASN A 59 -15.24 -4.38 -2.75
C ASN A 59 -14.89 -3.91 -4.18
N LEU A 60 -13.73 -3.30 -4.32
CA LEU A 60 -13.21 -2.81 -5.60
C LEU A 60 -12.84 -3.95 -6.55
N HIS A 61 -12.58 -5.17 -6.03
CA HIS A 61 -12.36 -6.34 -6.86
C HIS A 61 -13.57 -6.64 -7.73
N ASN A 62 -14.74 -6.81 -7.12
CA ASN A 62 -15.97 -7.11 -7.85
C ASN A 62 -16.35 -5.99 -8.83
N LEU A 63 -16.17 -4.74 -8.44
CA LEU A 63 -16.38 -3.59 -9.32
C LEU A 63 -15.52 -3.69 -10.59
N LYS A 64 -14.22 -3.96 -10.43
CA LYS A 64 -13.29 -4.08 -11.57
C LYS A 64 -13.60 -5.30 -12.44
N VAL A 65 -13.90 -6.45 -11.84
CA VAL A 65 -14.30 -7.65 -12.57
C VAL A 65 -15.52 -7.36 -13.44
N ASN A 66 -16.56 -6.74 -12.87
CA ASN A 66 -17.76 -6.37 -13.62
C ASN A 66 -17.47 -5.37 -14.75
N PHE A 67 -16.68 -4.32 -14.46
CA PHE A 67 -16.28 -3.34 -15.46
C PHE A 67 -15.54 -3.99 -16.66
N PHE A 68 -14.57 -4.88 -16.40
CA PHE A 68 -13.82 -5.56 -17.47
C PHE A 68 -14.70 -6.56 -18.23
N ARG A 69 -15.62 -7.27 -17.56
CA ARG A 69 -16.60 -8.14 -18.20
C ARG A 69 -17.46 -7.39 -19.22
N LEU A 70 -18.00 -6.23 -18.82
CA LEU A 70 -18.82 -5.40 -19.68
C LEU A 70 -18.05 -4.76 -20.83
N HIS A 71 -16.82 -4.35 -20.59
CA HIS A 71 -15.93 -3.87 -21.64
C HIS A 71 -15.64 -4.93 -22.71
N LYS A 72 -15.42 -6.17 -22.29
CA LYS A 72 -15.22 -7.31 -23.19
C LYS A 72 -16.47 -7.59 -23.98
N LEU A 73 -17.63 -7.69 -23.33
CA LEU A 73 -18.93 -7.90 -23.97
C LEU A 73 -19.20 -6.86 -25.05
N ARG A 74 -19.02 -5.57 -24.73
CA ARG A 74 -19.20 -4.47 -25.68
C ARG A 74 -18.31 -4.64 -26.92
N LYS A 75 -17.03 -4.98 -26.70
CA LYS A 75 -16.08 -5.18 -27.80
C LYS A 75 -16.46 -6.36 -28.71
N GLU A 76 -16.91 -7.47 -28.12
CA GLU A 76 -17.35 -8.68 -28.84
C GLU A 76 -18.59 -8.40 -29.67
N LYS A 77 -19.62 -7.74 -29.13
CA LYS A 77 -20.83 -7.36 -29.86
C LYS A 77 -20.55 -6.42 -31.02
N LEU A 78 -19.74 -5.39 -30.77
CA LEU A 78 -19.33 -4.45 -31.84
C LEU A 78 -18.59 -5.16 -32.99
N ALA A 79 -17.70 -6.10 -32.68
CA ALA A 79 -16.99 -6.90 -33.66
C ALA A 79 -17.91 -7.83 -34.46
N ALA A 80 -19.03 -8.26 -33.85
CA ALA A 80 -20.08 -9.08 -34.50
C ALA A 80 -21.15 -8.26 -35.24
N GLY A 81 -21.00 -6.92 -35.29
CA GLY A 81 -22.01 -6.03 -35.87
C GLY A 81 -23.35 -6.01 -35.10
N GLN A 82 -23.30 -6.35 -33.80
CA GLN A 82 -24.47 -6.37 -32.92
C GLN A 82 -24.49 -5.13 -32.02
N GLU A 83 -25.66 -4.63 -31.72
CA GLU A 83 -25.87 -3.57 -30.77
C GLU A 83 -26.02 -4.11 -29.34
N LEU A 84 -25.67 -3.30 -28.34
CA LEU A 84 -26.01 -3.58 -26.95
C LEU A 84 -27.51 -3.32 -26.72
N SER A 85 -28.14 -4.12 -25.86
CA SER A 85 -29.48 -3.81 -25.37
C SER A 85 -29.44 -2.60 -24.42
N ASP A 86 -30.58 -1.94 -24.21
CA ASP A 86 -30.69 -0.80 -23.28
C ASP A 86 -30.23 -1.18 -21.86
N ALA A 87 -30.54 -2.40 -21.42
CA ALA A 87 -30.08 -2.89 -20.11
C ALA A 87 -28.54 -3.04 -20.04
N GLU A 88 -27.90 -3.57 -21.09
CA GLU A 88 -26.46 -3.70 -21.18
C GLU A 88 -25.76 -2.33 -21.28
N ILE A 89 -26.39 -1.36 -21.96
CA ILE A 89 -25.89 0.02 -22.01
C ILE A 89 -25.94 0.63 -20.62
N ALA A 90 -27.04 0.55 -19.91
CA ALA A 90 -27.21 1.10 -18.57
C ALA A 90 -26.21 0.47 -17.57
N GLU A 91 -26.03 -0.86 -17.62
CA GLU A 91 -25.05 -1.55 -16.76
C GLU A 91 -23.61 -1.10 -17.07
N PHE A 92 -23.26 -0.94 -18.34
CA PHE A 92 -21.93 -0.47 -18.77
C PHE A 92 -21.67 0.98 -18.34
N GLU A 93 -22.66 1.86 -18.47
CA GLU A 93 -22.55 3.25 -18.06
C GLU A 93 -22.34 3.37 -16.55
N GLU A 94 -23.10 2.64 -15.75
CA GLU A 94 -22.94 2.62 -14.29
C GLU A 94 -21.58 2.04 -13.86
N ALA A 95 -21.13 0.93 -14.44
CA ALA A 95 -19.81 0.38 -14.16
C ALA A 95 -18.69 1.35 -14.55
N SER A 96 -18.85 2.07 -15.65
CA SER A 96 -17.88 3.09 -16.13
C SER A 96 -17.86 4.31 -15.19
N ARG A 97 -19.03 4.75 -14.72
CA ARG A 97 -19.18 5.82 -13.74
C ARG A 97 -18.47 5.47 -12.44
N LEU A 98 -18.74 4.28 -11.87
CA LEU A 98 -18.12 3.81 -10.63
C LEU A 98 -16.60 3.65 -10.78
N ASN A 99 -16.12 3.12 -11.91
CA ASN A 99 -14.68 3.01 -12.17
C ASN A 99 -13.98 4.39 -12.26
N SER A 100 -14.65 5.40 -12.81
CA SER A 100 -14.14 6.76 -12.89
C SER A 100 -14.16 7.45 -11.52
N LEU A 101 -15.24 7.23 -10.75
CA LEU A 101 -15.39 7.76 -9.40
C LEU A 101 -14.32 7.20 -8.44
N GLU A 102 -14.07 5.88 -8.48
CA GLU A 102 -12.99 5.25 -7.71
C GLU A 102 -11.64 5.95 -7.95
N ARG A 103 -11.29 6.21 -9.22
CA ARG A 103 -10.06 6.90 -9.59
C ARG A 103 -10.01 8.33 -9.02
N THR A 104 -11.13 9.03 -9.06
CA THR A 104 -11.24 10.39 -8.50
C THR A 104 -11.02 10.37 -6.99
N LEU A 105 -11.69 9.48 -6.27
CA LEU A 105 -11.54 9.31 -4.82
C LEU A 105 -10.11 8.92 -4.43
N PHE A 106 -9.49 8.05 -5.19
CA PHE A 106 -8.10 7.65 -4.97
C PHE A 106 -7.12 8.83 -5.15
N ASN A 107 -7.31 9.66 -6.18
CA ASN A 107 -6.50 10.85 -6.39
C ASN A 107 -6.68 11.89 -5.26
N GLN A 108 -7.90 12.06 -4.75
CA GLN A 108 -8.17 12.90 -3.59
C GLN A 108 -7.46 12.37 -2.33
N ALA A 109 -7.47 11.05 -2.12
CA ALA A 109 -6.77 10.42 -1.02
C ALA A 109 -5.24 10.59 -1.12
N ILE A 110 -4.67 10.52 -2.33
CA ILE A 110 -3.24 10.81 -2.57
C ILE A 110 -2.88 12.24 -2.15
N ASN A 111 -3.73 13.22 -2.45
CA ASN A 111 -3.46 14.60 -2.07
C ASN A 111 -3.47 14.78 -0.55
N LYS A 112 -4.48 14.25 0.15
CA LYS A 112 -4.54 14.26 1.61
C LYS A 112 -3.36 13.53 2.27
N PHE A 113 -2.94 12.41 1.69
CA PHE A 113 -1.75 11.68 2.14
C PHE A 113 -0.48 12.54 2.02
N LYS A 114 -0.32 13.29 0.91
CA LYS A 114 0.82 14.21 0.73
C LYS A 114 0.79 15.36 1.73
N GLU A 115 -0.40 15.91 2.01
CA GLU A 115 -0.61 16.94 3.02
C GLU A 115 -0.20 16.42 4.40
N GLN A 116 -0.68 15.23 4.81
CA GLN A 116 -0.31 14.58 6.07
C GLN A 116 1.22 14.41 6.20
N ILE A 117 1.90 13.90 5.17
CA ILE A 117 3.36 13.78 5.19
C ILE A 117 4.02 15.16 5.34
N GLY A 118 3.53 16.18 4.63
CA GLY A 118 4.03 17.54 4.76
C GLY A 118 3.91 18.08 6.18
N GLU A 119 2.77 17.85 6.84
CA GLU A 119 2.52 18.23 8.23
C GLU A 119 3.46 17.50 9.18
N VAL A 120 3.57 16.18 9.07
CA VAL A 120 4.45 15.35 9.93
C VAL A 120 5.91 15.79 9.80
N CYS A 121 6.39 16.04 8.58
CA CYS A 121 7.74 16.56 8.35
C CYS A 121 7.94 17.97 8.91
N SER A 122 6.91 18.83 8.86
CA SER A 122 7.02 20.24 9.32
C SER A 122 7.16 20.34 10.83
N VAL A 123 6.57 19.43 11.59
CA VAL A 123 6.66 19.39 13.06
C VAL A 123 7.81 18.53 13.58
N GLY A 124 8.51 17.79 12.69
CA GLY A 124 9.58 16.90 13.07
C GLY A 124 9.08 15.74 13.92
N SER A 125 8.38 14.79 13.32
CA SER A 125 7.83 13.61 13.99
C SER A 125 8.25 12.33 13.28
N ASN A 126 8.32 11.23 14.02
CA ASN A 126 8.51 9.92 13.44
C ASN A 126 7.28 9.51 12.64
N PHE A 127 7.47 8.87 11.50
CA PHE A 127 6.36 8.40 10.68
C PHE A 127 6.67 7.13 9.89
N ILE A 128 5.60 6.41 9.56
CA ILE A 128 5.63 5.23 8.71
C ILE A 128 4.89 5.55 7.43
N ILE A 129 5.46 5.20 6.27
CA ILE A 129 4.74 5.14 5.01
C ILE A 129 4.37 3.69 4.75
N ASP A 130 3.07 3.36 4.91
CA ASP A 130 2.55 2.03 4.62
C ASP A 130 2.14 1.93 3.15
N GLY A 131 2.73 0.97 2.46
CA GLY A 131 2.48 0.71 1.05
C GLY A 131 2.96 -0.66 0.59
N THR A 132 2.98 -0.87 -0.71
CA THR A 132 3.43 -2.14 -1.30
C THR A 132 4.89 -2.15 -1.68
N ALA A 133 5.51 -0.97 -1.83
CA ALA A 133 6.88 -0.80 -2.32
C ALA A 133 7.16 -1.51 -3.66
N ALA A 134 6.17 -1.55 -4.56
CA ALA A 134 6.30 -2.22 -5.85
C ALA A 134 7.15 -1.43 -6.88
N ASN A 135 7.50 -0.18 -6.61
CA ASN A 135 8.34 0.68 -7.44
C ASN A 135 9.60 1.07 -6.68
N SER A 136 10.68 0.30 -6.84
CA SER A 136 11.93 0.51 -6.11
C SER A 136 12.59 1.85 -6.41
N LYS A 137 12.54 2.33 -7.65
CA LYS A 137 13.10 3.64 -8.02
C LYS A 137 12.46 4.76 -7.20
N ARG A 138 11.13 4.78 -7.15
CA ARG A 138 10.39 5.81 -6.39
C ARG A 138 10.67 5.72 -4.88
N ILE A 139 10.71 4.51 -4.33
CA ILE A 139 11.01 4.34 -2.89
C ILE A 139 12.39 4.89 -2.55
N ILE A 140 13.40 4.66 -3.39
CA ILE A 140 14.75 5.18 -3.19
C ILE A 140 14.76 6.72 -3.31
N GLU A 141 14.11 7.28 -4.32
CA GLU A 141 13.98 8.74 -4.49
C GLU A 141 13.29 9.38 -3.27
N ASP A 142 12.22 8.77 -2.76
CA ASP A 142 11.54 9.23 -1.54
C ASP A 142 12.44 9.07 -0.31
N ALA A 143 13.19 7.97 -0.17
CA ALA A 143 14.13 7.75 0.93
C ALA A 143 15.27 8.80 0.93
N ASP A 144 15.87 9.08 -0.23
CA ASP A 144 16.91 10.11 -0.37
C ASP A 144 16.39 11.49 0.04
N LYS A 145 15.14 11.79 -0.35
CA LYS A 145 14.46 13.02 0.06
C LYS A 145 14.35 13.13 1.59
N TYR A 146 13.87 12.07 2.27
CA TYR A 146 13.73 12.12 3.74
C TYR A 146 15.10 12.13 4.45
N LYS A 147 16.09 11.41 3.95
CA LYS A 147 17.47 11.49 4.44
C LYS A 147 18.03 12.92 4.30
N SER A 148 17.77 13.60 3.19
CA SER A 148 18.18 15.00 2.99
C SER A 148 17.48 15.99 3.95
N MET A 149 16.32 15.59 4.52
CA MET A 149 15.61 16.34 5.56
C MET A 149 16.08 16.00 6.98
N GLY A 150 17.08 15.11 7.12
CA GLY A 150 17.67 14.72 8.40
C GLY A 150 17.00 13.52 9.07
N TYR A 151 16.13 12.80 8.39
CA TYR A 151 15.54 11.55 8.92
C TYR A 151 16.50 10.38 8.77
N ASP A 152 16.56 9.53 9.80
CA ASP A 152 17.04 8.16 9.62
C ASP A 152 15.94 7.34 8.97
N VAL A 153 16.29 6.59 7.92
CA VAL A 153 15.30 5.92 7.07
C VAL A 153 15.54 4.43 7.01
N ALA A 154 14.53 3.64 7.40
CA ALA A 154 14.54 2.18 7.34
C ALA A 154 13.42 1.64 6.44
N MET A 155 13.51 0.36 6.12
CA MET A 155 12.42 -0.39 5.48
C MET A 155 12.14 -1.68 6.25
N ILE A 156 10.86 -1.91 6.56
CA ILE A 156 10.37 -3.19 7.05
C ILE A 156 9.48 -3.79 5.95
N MET A 157 9.85 -4.96 5.47
CA MET A 157 9.12 -5.66 4.40
C MET A 157 8.50 -6.94 4.91
N VAL A 158 7.19 -7.10 4.71
CA VAL A 158 6.47 -8.35 4.97
C VAL A 158 6.39 -9.16 3.68
N ASP A 159 7.05 -10.31 3.69
CA ASP A 159 7.07 -11.24 2.57
C ASP A 159 5.95 -12.27 2.71
N ILE A 160 5.00 -12.23 1.79
CA ILE A 160 3.87 -13.16 1.71
C ILE A 160 3.76 -13.72 0.30
N ASP A 161 3.29 -14.97 0.20
CA ASP A 161 2.97 -15.56 -1.09
C ASP A 161 1.81 -14.80 -1.79
N PRO A 162 1.94 -14.43 -3.09
CA PRO A 162 0.90 -13.72 -3.81
C PRO A 162 -0.45 -14.45 -3.86
N LYS A 163 -0.47 -15.78 -3.82
CA LYS A 163 -1.70 -16.56 -3.77
C LYS A 163 -2.43 -16.34 -2.45
N THR A 164 -1.72 -16.49 -1.33
CA THR A 164 -2.26 -16.23 0.02
C THR A 164 -2.72 -14.77 0.18
N SER A 165 -1.95 -13.83 -0.37
CA SER A 165 -2.33 -12.42 -0.41
C SER A 165 -3.66 -12.20 -1.12
N LYS A 166 -3.89 -12.85 -2.28
CA LYS A 166 -5.15 -12.77 -3.03
C LYS A 166 -6.31 -13.38 -2.24
N GLU A 167 -6.12 -14.54 -1.65
CA GLU A 167 -7.15 -15.21 -0.84
C GLU A 167 -7.60 -14.33 0.33
N ARG A 168 -6.66 -13.78 1.10
CA ARG A 168 -6.96 -12.86 2.21
C ARG A 168 -7.63 -11.55 1.74
N ASN A 169 -7.23 -11.03 0.58
CA ASN A 169 -7.84 -9.84 -0.01
C ASN A 169 -9.31 -10.09 -0.41
N LEU A 170 -9.61 -11.24 -1.02
CA LEU A 170 -10.97 -11.61 -1.41
C LEU A 170 -11.85 -11.85 -0.18
N GLN A 171 -11.36 -12.62 0.80
CA GLN A 171 -12.05 -12.86 2.05
C GLN A 171 -12.41 -11.55 2.77
N ARG A 172 -11.46 -10.61 2.87
CA ARG A 172 -11.73 -9.29 3.44
C ARG A 172 -12.84 -8.55 2.70
N GLY A 173 -12.93 -8.69 1.37
CA GLY A 173 -14.01 -8.11 0.57
C GLY A 173 -15.38 -8.72 0.85
N GLU A 174 -15.44 -10.03 1.11
CA GLU A 174 -16.65 -10.75 1.49
C GLU A 174 -17.13 -10.34 2.90
N GLU A 175 -16.18 -10.05 3.79
CA GLU A 175 -16.43 -9.56 5.15
C GLU A 175 -16.78 -8.05 5.21
N GLY A 176 -16.97 -7.39 4.05
CA GLY A 176 -17.34 -5.98 3.96
C GLY A 176 -16.18 -4.99 4.07
N GLY A 177 -14.94 -5.47 4.11
CA GLY A 177 -13.74 -4.66 4.03
C GLY A 177 -13.34 -4.31 2.60
N ARG A 178 -12.26 -3.55 2.44
CA ARG A 178 -11.76 -3.18 1.13
C ARG A 178 -11.01 -4.33 0.46
N ALA A 179 -11.50 -4.77 -0.70
CA ALA A 179 -10.79 -5.69 -1.58
C ALA A 179 -10.36 -4.97 -2.87
N ILE A 180 -9.08 -5.06 -3.21
CA ILE A 180 -8.54 -4.56 -4.48
C ILE A 180 -8.61 -5.63 -5.57
N HIS A 181 -8.55 -5.22 -6.83
CA HIS A 181 -8.52 -6.16 -7.95
C HIS A 181 -7.27 -7.06 -7.89
N THR A 182 -7.46 -8.38 -7.97
CA THR A 182 -6.38 -9.37 -7.81
C THR A 182 -5.26 -9.23 -8.83
N GLY A 183 -5.54 -8.71 -10.03
CA GLY A 183 -4.51 -8.39 -11.03
C GLY A 183 -3.48 -7.37 -10.55
N ILE A 184 -3.84 -6.47 -9.63
CA ILE A 184 -2.88 -5.55 -9.01
C ILE A 184 -1.93 -6.32 -8.10
N ILE A 185 -2.45 -7.29 -7.32
CA ILE A 185 -1.64 -8.15 -6.45
C ILE A 185 -0.67 -9.00 -7.29
N ASP A 186 -1.14 -9.55 -8.41
CA ASP A 186 -0.29 -10.32 -9.33
C ASP A 186 0.84 -9.48 -9.93
N ASP A 187 0.54 -8.25 -10.37
CA ASP A 187 1.55 -7.33 -10.91
C ASP A 187 2.59 -6.93 -9.84
N GLN A 188 2.14 -6.62 -8.65
CA GLN A 188 3.02 -6.27 -7.53
C GLN A 188 3.86 -7.48 -7.09
N GLY A 189 3.25 -8.66 -6.97
CA GLY A 189 3.93 -9.90 -6.59
C GLY A 189 5.03 -10.32 -7.57
N LYS A 190 4.85 -10.04 -8.87
CA LYS A 190 5.90 -10.28 -9.90
C LYS A 190 7.09 -9.34 -9.75
N LYS A 191 6.88 -8.12 -9.24
CA LYS A 191 7.94 -7.11 -9.07
C LYS A 191 8.76 -7.31 -7.80
N MET A 192 8.14 -7.84 -6.75
CA MET A 192 8.78 -7.95 -5.42
C MET A 192 10.11 -8.72 -5.44
N PRO A 193 10.25 -9.91 -6.07
CA PRO A 193 11.52 -10.64 -6.08
C PRO A 193 12.68 -9.85 -6.69
N ALA A 194 12.42 -9.01 -7.68
CA ALA A 194 13.43 -8.15 -8.29
C ALA A 194 13.75 -6.92 -7.43
N ASN A 195 12.80 -6.42 -6.64
CA ASN A 195 12.98 -5.24 -5.80
C ASN A 195 13.71 -5.56 -4.49
N ILE A 196 13.54 -6.74 -3.91
CA ILE A 196 14.16 -7.13 -2.64
C ILE A 196 15.68 -6.94 -2.63
N PRO A 197 16.45 -7.43 -3.62
CA PRO A 197 17.89 -7.20 -3.66
C PRO A 197 18.27 -5.71 -3.73
N ILE A 198 17.48 -4.92 -4.47
CA ILE A 198 17.69 -3.47 -4.60
C ILE A 198 17.52 -2.78 -3.24
N TYR A 199 16.45 -3.13 -2.50
CA TYR A 199 16.20 -2.58 -1.18
C TYR A 199 17.26 -3.00 -0.18
N ARG A 200 17.66 -4.29 -0.17
CA ARG A 200 18.73 -4.80 0.69
C ARG A 200 20.06 -4.07 0.45
N GLN A 201 20.39 -3.80 -0.80
CA GLN A 201 21.59 -3.03 -1.14
C GLN A 201 21.49 -1.57 -0.70
N TYR A 202 20.33 -0.92 -0.88
CA TYR A 202 20.16 0.51 -0.60
C TYR A 202 20.05 0.80 0.91
N PHE A 203 19.24 0.02 1.65
CA PHE A 203 19.01 0.26 3.08
C PHE A 203 20.04 -0.44 3.97
N GLY A 204 20.77 -1.45 3.47
CA GLY A 204 21.81 -2.15 4.24
C GLY A 204 21.25 -2.78 5.51
N GLU A 205 21.81 -2.38 6.65
CA GLU A 205 21.39 -2.83 7.99
C GLU A 205 20.00 -2.33 8.38
N ASP A 206 19.48 -1.30 7.71
CA ASP A 206 18.14 -0.77 7.94
C ASP A 206 17.06 -1.43 7.07
N PHE A 207 17.40 -2.52 6.36
CA PHE A 207 16.45 -3.37 5.66
C PHE A 207 16.07 -4.59 6.51
N MET A 208 14.86 -4.58 7.02
CA MET A 208 14.29 -5.68 7.81
C MET A 208 13.25 -6.42 6.99
N MET A 209 13.30 -7.76 6.96
CA MET A 209 12.33 -8.57 6.21
C MET A 209 11.74 -9.64 7.12
N VAL A 210 10.40 -9.71 7.15
CA VAL A 210 9.62 -10.65 7.95
C VAL A 210 8.85 -11.58 7.03
N SER A 211 9.01 -12.89 7.19
CA SER A 211 8.26 -13.89 6.44
C SER A 211 6.86 -14.08 7.02
N ASN A 212 5.84 -14.00 6.17
CA ASN A 212 4.45 -14.40 6.49
C ASN A 212 3.96 -15.47 5.50
N ARG A 213 4.81 -16.49 5.28
CA ARG A 213 4.55 -17.61 4.35
C ARG A 213 4.07 -18.87 5.06
N GLY A 214 4.14 -18.91 6.37
CA GLY A 214 3.78 -20.04 7.21
C GLY A 214 2.48 -19.84 8.01
N THR A 215 2.42 -20.48 9.17
CA THR A 215 1.32 -20.33 10.13
C THR A 215 1.33 -18.94 10.79
N TYR A 216 0.29 -18.63 11.53
CA TYR A 216 0.23 -17.37 12.29
C TYR A 216 1.29 -17.33 13.40
N GLU A 217 1.54 -18.44 14.06
CA GLU A 217 2.56 -18.60 15.11
C GLU A 217 3.96 -18.37 14.53
N GLU A 218 4.28 -18.99 13.40
CA GLU A 218 5.55 -18.77 12.69
C GLU A 218 5.72 -17.31 12.25
N TYR A 219 4.63 -16.64 11.89
CA TYR A 219 4.67 -15.21 11.58
C TYR A 219 5.00 -14.38 12.82
N LEU A 220 4.39 -14.67 13.97
CA LEU A 220 4.70 -13.97 15.22
C LEU A 220 6.17 -14.17 15.63
N GLU A 221 6.70 -15.38 15.49
CA GLU A 221 8.11 -15.67 15.73
C GLU A 221 9.01 -14.88 14.76
N ALA A 222 8.67 -14.85 13.46
CA ALA A 222 9.42 -14.11 12.45
C ALA A 222 9.44 -12.60 12.75
N ILE A 223 8.37 -12.01 13.29
CA ILE A 223 8.34 -10.62 13.73
C ILE A 223 9.39 -10.37 14.83
N GLN A 224 9.54 -11.29 15.78
CA GLN A 224 10.50 -11.11 16.86
C GLN A 224 11.96 -11.17 16.38
N THR A 225 12.24 -11.81 15.25
CA THR A 225 13.60 -11.87 14.70
C THR A 225 14.16 -10.52 14.27
N ILE A 226 13.30 -9.57 13.90
CA ILE A 226 13.73 -8.22 13.48
C ILE A 226 13.80 -7.22 14.64
N ARG A 227 13.31 -7.60 15.85
CA ARG A 227 13.28 -6.71 17.01
C ARG A 227 14.65 -6.11 17.34
N PRO A 228 15.75 -6.88 17.47
CA PRO A 228 17.05 -6.32 17.81
C PRO A 228 17.55 -5.31 16.76
N GLN A 229 17.25 -5.54 15.48
CA GLN A 229 17.64 -4.66 14.38
C GLN A 229 16.81 -3.36 14.41
N LEU A 230 15.52 -3.46 14.72
CA LEU A 230 14.65 -2.30 14.88
C LEU A 230 15.05 -1.47 16.09
N ASP A 231 15.35 -2.10 17.24
CA ASP A 231 15.78 -1.42 18.45
C ASP A 231 17.09 -0.65 18.19
N ALA A 232 18.07 -1.28 17.52
CA ALA A 232 19.31 -0.61 17.13
C ALA A 232 19.08 0.57 16.14
N PHE A 233 18.08 0.49 15.27
CA PHE A 233 17.67 1.62 14.42
C PHE A 233 17.04 2.75 15.23
N MET A 234 16.23 2.42 16.23
CA MET A 234 15.53 3.40 17.07
C MET A 234 16.48 4.16 18.02
N GLU A 235 17.55 3.52 18.47
CA GLU A 235 18.52 4.09 19.42
C GLU A 235 19.54 5.06 18.79
N ARG A 236 19.69 5.07 17.47
CA ARG A 236 20.57 6.02 16.73
C ARG A 236 19.92 7.39 16.64
#